data_b6009c2f5cce91383f95d8a41389a279
#
_entry.id   b6009c2f5cce91383f95d8a41389a279
#
_cell.length_a   1.000
_cell.length_b   1.000
_cell.length_c   1.000
_cell.angle_alpha   90.00
_cell.angle_beta   90.00
_cell.angle_gamma   90.00
#
_symmetry.space_group_name_H-M   'P 1'
#
loop_
_entity.id
_entity.type
_entity.pdbx_description
1 polymer ?
#
loop_
_entity_poly.entity_id
_entity_poly.type
_entity_poly.pdbx_seq_one_letter_code
_entity_poly.pdbx_strand_id
1 'polypeptide(L)'
;MTDANSLVYEAHFVRTPFQLLSGMRWRKLVALRIDGEGVLLGGAPARYERQLAFVPWCDITTIVIWHQRTAGNGINYIGVQRKPGAPALPGMNSGLSREKAARLAPHVDYELFLASRPINFWRLDPERLQAAVEAFAPQVPVLVYSQPHLS
;
A
#
# COMPACT_ATOMS: atom_id res chain seq x y z
N MET A 1 9.02 18.32 -22.87
CA MET A 1 8.31 18.48 -21.59
C MET A 1 7.50 17.24 -21.30
N THR A 2 7.89 16.49 -20.30
CA THR A 2 7.09 15.37 -19.85
C THR A 2 5.94 15.92 -19.02
N ASP A 3 4.71 15.70 -19.44
CA ASP A 3 3.54 16.12 -18.69
C ASP A 3 3.60 15.51 -17.29
N ALA A 4 3.49 16.32 -16.24
CA ALA A 4 3.47 15.85 -14.87
C ALA A 4 2.38 14.77 -14.65
N ASN A 5 1.30 14.84 -15.41
CA ASN A 5 0.22 13.84 -15.40
C ASN A 5 0.67 12.48 -15.93
N SER A 6 1.67 12.40 -16.80
CA SER A 6 2.16 11.12 -17.33
C SER A 6 2.99 10.33 -16.32
N LEU A 7 3.44 10.99 -15.25
CA LEU A 7 4.26 10.39 -14.20
C LEU A 7 3.42 9.94 -13.00
N VAL A 8 2.16 10.32 -12.95
CA VAL A 8 1.22 9.81 -11.93
C VAL A 8 1.07 8.30 -12.11
N TYR A 9 1.31 7.57 -11.04
CA TYR A 9 1.09 6.13 -11.04
C TYR A 9 -0.20 5.81 -10.30
N GLU A 10 -1.11 5.11 -10.96
CA GLU A 10 -2.38 4.69 -10.40
C GLU A 10 -2.62 3.23 -10.74
N ALA A 11 -2.83 2.41 -9.71
CA ALA A 11 -3.19 1.00 -9.84
C ALA A 11 -4.62 0.79 -9.34
N HIS A 12 -5.36 -0.06 -10.02
CA HIS A 12 -6.76 -0.34 -9.74
C HIS A 12 -6.98 -1.79 -9.38
N PHE A 13 -7.98 -2.04 -8.53
CA PHE A 13 -8.43 -3.40 -8.26
C PHE A 13 -9.02 -4.03 -9.51
N VAL A 14 -8.74 -5.32 -9.70
CA VAL A 14 -9.33 -6.11 -10.79
C VAL A 14 -10.79 -6.35 -10.46
N ARG A 15 -11.68 -6.11 -11.43
CA ARG A 15 -13.09 -6.42 -11.26
C ARG A 15 -13.30 -7.93 -11.32
N THR A 16 -13.88 -8.49 -10.28
CA THR A 16 -14.29 -9.89 -10.30
C THR A 16 -15.69 -10.04 -10.88
N PRO A 17 -16.00 -11.17 -11.54
CA PRO A 17 -17.37 -11.44 -12.01
C PRO A 17 -18.42 -11.38 -10.90
N PHE A 18 -18.02 -11.65 -9.65
CA PHE A 18 -18.89 -11.58 -8.48
C PHE A 18 -19.35 -10.14 -8.19
N GLN A 19 -18.50 -9.15 -8.43
CA GLN A 19 -18.87 -7.74 -8.29
C GLN A 19 -19.87 -7.29 -9.33
N LEU A 20 -19.87 -7.92 -10.51
CA LEU A 20 -20.82 -7.67 -11.57
C LEU A 20 -22.23 -8.21 -11.24
N LEU A 21 -22.30 -9.29 -10.48
CA LEU A 21 -23.55 -9.94 -10.08
C LEU A 21 -24.20 -9.32 -8.85
N SER A 22 -23.43 -8.64 -8.01
CA SER A 22 -23.91 -8.09 -6.73
C SER A 22 -24.51 -6.69 -6.85
N GLY A 23 -24.65 -6.12 -8.06
CA GLY A 23 -25.21 -4.78 -8.26
C GLY A 23 -24.36 -3.65 -7.72
N MET A 24 -23.16 -3.94 -7.26
CA MET A 24 -22.21 -2.92 -6.87
C MET A 24 -21.80 -2.09 -8.08
N ARG A 25 -21.92 -0.77 -7.94
CA ARG A 25 -21.61 0.20 -8.99
C ARG A 25 -20.22 -0.04 -9.59
N TRP A 26 -20.15 0.03 -10.90
CA TRP A 26 -18.98 -0.14 -11.75
C TRP A 26 -17.89 0.92 -11.52
N ARG A 27 -17.43 1.10 -10.29
CA ARG A 27 -16.31 1.98 -10.01
C ARG A 27 -15.00 1.18 -10.07
N LYS A 28 -14.07 1.65 -10.89
CA LYS A 28 -12.68 1.25 -10.75
C LYS A 28 -12.16 1.81 -9.44
N LEU A 29 -12.00 0.95 -8.45
CA LEU A 29 -11.45 1.34 -7.16
C LEU A 29 -9.92 1.45 -7.27
N VAL A 30 -9.39 2.58 -6.85
CA VAL A 30 -7.94 2.81 -6.82
C VAL A 30 -7.33 2.03 -5.66
N ALA A 31 -6.39 1.14 -5.97
CA ALA A 31 -5.65 0.39 -4.95
C ALA A 31 -4.48 1.21 -4.42
N LEU A 32 -3.80 1.94 -5.31
CA LEU A 32 -2.64 2.78 -5.00
C LEU A 32 -2.59 3.92 -6.00
N ARG A 33 -2.31 5.13 -5.52
CA ARG A 33 -2.03 6.28 -6.37
C ARG A 33 -0.84 7.05 -5.82
N ILE A 34 0.07 7.40 -6.70
CA ILE A 34 1.25 8.23 -6.39
C ILE A 34 1.22 9.43 -7.32
N ASP A 35 1.14 10.60 -6.73
CA ASP A 35 1.12 11.88 -7.45
C ASP A 35 1.97 12.94 -6.74
N GLY A 36 1.89 14.17 -7.20
CA GLY A 36 2.66 15.28 -6.62
C GLY A 36 2.32 15.63 -5.18
N GLU A 37 1.16 15.23 -4.69
CA GLU A 37 0.71 15.55 -3.34
C GLU A 37 1.09 14.47 -2.32
N GLY A 38 1.16 13.23 -2.73
CA GLY A 38 1.49 12.12 -1.84
C GLY A 38 1.08 10.76 -2.35
N VAL A 39 0.77 9.87 -1.41
CA VAL A 39 0.39 8.48 -1.67
C VAL A 39 -1.02 8.24 -1.17
N LEU A 40 -1.89 7.80 -2.07
CA LEU A 40 -3.23 7.32 -1.73
C LEU A 40 -3.19 5.80 -1.61
N LEU A 41 -3.55 5.31 -0.44
CA LEU A 41 -3.67 3.88 -0.15
C LEU A 41 -5.14 3.49 -0.18
N GLY A 42 -5.52 2.61 -1.10
CA GLY A 42 -6.88 2.12 -1.21
C GLY A 42 -7.27 1.21 -0.06
N GLY A 43 -8.55 1.12 0.22
CA GLY A 43 -9.10 0.15 1.16
C GLY A 43 -9.47 -1.15 0.46
N ALA A 44 -9.76 -2.19 1.23
CA ALA A 44 -10.34 -3.41 0.69
C ALA A 44 -11.66 -3.09 -0.02
N PRO A 45 -11.98 -3.72 -1.18
CA PRO A 45 -13.17 -3.33 -1.96
C PRO A 45 -14.47 -3.32 -1.16
N ALA A 46 -14.64 -4.24 -0.22
CA ALA A 46 -15.85 -4.32 0.61
C ALA A 46 -15.96 -3.20 1.66
N ARG A 47 -14.85 -2.56 2.01
CA ARG A 47 -14.77 -1.51 3.04
C ARG A 47 -13.96 -0.32 2.57
N TYR A 48 -13.98 -0.07 1.29
CA TYR A 48 -13.06 0.84 0.61
C TYR A 48 -12.99 2.22 1.25
N GLU A 49 -14.11 2.88 1.43
CA GLU A 49 -14.15 4.25 1.96
C GLU A 49 -13.66 4.35 3.41
N ARG A 50 -13.93 3.32 4.21
CA ARG A 50 -13.50 3.29 5.61
C ARG A 50 -12.00 3.05 5.77
N GLN A 51 -11.37 2.45 4.77
CA GLN A 51 -9.95 2.07 4.81
C GLN A 51 -9.08 2.92 3.89
N LEU A 52 -9.71 3.83 3.13
CA LEU A 52 -9.00 4.75 2.24
C LEU A 52 -8.17 5.72 3.06
N ALA A 53 -6.89 5.86 2.73
CA ALA A 53 -5.99 6.76 3.42
C ALA A 53 -5.10 7.51 2.44
N PHE A 54 -4.93 8.81 2.67
CA PHE A 54 -3.99 9.64 1.93
C PHE A 54 -2.86 10.08 2.85
N VAL A 55 -1.63 9.95 2.39
CA VAL A 55 -0.43 10.35 3.14
C VAL A 55 0.36 11.35 2.31
N PRO A 56 0.47 12.60 2.78
CA PRO A 56 1.26 13.60 2.06
C PRO A 56 2.76 13.29 2.11
N TRP A 57 3.49 13.70 1.09
CA TRP A 57 4.94 13.43 1.00
C TRP A 57 5.72 13.93 2.22
N CYS A 58 5.28 15.03 2.83
CA CYS A 58 5.97 15.58 4.01
C CYS A 58 5.93 14.65 5.23
N ASP A 59 5.01 13.70 5.26
CA ASP A 59 4.89 12.72 6.35
C ASP A 59 5.61 11.40 6.05
N ILE A 60 6.04 11.17 4.81
CA ILE A 60 6.61 9.90 4.36
C ILE A 60 8.12 9.95 4.45
N THR A 61 8.71 8.95 5.09
CA THR A 61 10.16 8.73 5.09
C THR A 61 10.60 7.67 4.10
N THR A 62 9.80 6.64 3.90
CA THR A 62 10.15 5.48 3.07
C THR A 62 8.88 4.81 2.57
N ILE A 63 8.92 4.29 1.34
CA ILE A 63 7.93 3.35 0.83
C ILE A 63 8.53 1.96 0.93
N VAL A 64 7.79 1.01 1.49
CA VAL A 64 8.28 -0.35 1.76
C VAL A 64 7.36 -1.37 1.12
N ILE A 65 7.94 -2.28 0.36
CA ILE A 65 7.28 -3.49 -0.13
C ILE A 65 7.78 -4.65 0.73
N TRP A 66 6.88 -5.37 1.35
CA TRP A 66 7.26 -6.49 2.21
C TRP A 66 6.38 -7.70 1.99
N HIS A 67 6.87 -8.86 2.35
CA HIS A 67 6.21 -10.13 2.12
C HIS A 67 5.84 -10.79 3.44
N GLN A 68 4.60 -11.27 3.53
CA GLN A 68 4.13 -12.09 4.63
C GLN A 68 4.04 -13.54 4.17
N ARG A 69 4.74 -14.43 4.87
CA ARG A 69 4.58 -15.87 4.66
C ARG A 69 3.26 -16.34 5.25
N THR A 70 2.51 -17.06 4.43
CA THR A 70 1.34 -17.80 4.86
C THR A 70 1.54 -19.28 4.51
N ALA A 71 0.63 -20.15 4.93
CA ALA A 71 0.60 -21.52 4.44
C ALA A 71 0.32 -21.51 2.93
N GLY A 72 1.37 -21.44 2.11
CA GLY A 72 1.31 -21.29 0.66
C GLY A 72 2.32 -20.27 0.15
N ASN A 73 1.99 -19.54 -0.91
CA ASN A 73 2.91 -18.60 -1.57
C ASN A 73 3.08 -17.26 -0.84
N GLY A 74 2.25 -17.00 0.18
CA GLY A 74 2.29 -15.73 0.90
C GLY A 74 1.65 -14.57 0.14
N ILE A 75 1.69 -13.40 0.76
CA ILE A 75 1.10 -12.16 0.23
C ILE A 75 2.14 -11.04 0.33
N ASN A 76 2.26 -10.26 -0.73
CA ASN A 76 3.04 -9.04 -0.73
C ASN A 76 2.18 -7.87 -0.23
N TYR A 77 2.83 -6.95 0.48
CA TYR A 77 2.23 -5.73 0.99
C TYR A 77 3.04 -4.53 0.52
N ILE A 78 2.38 -3.41 0.36
CA ILE A 78 3.02 -2.11 0.21
C ILE A 78 2.58 -1.21 1.36
N GLY A 79 3.52 -0.52 1.97
CA GLY A 79 3.26 0.40 3.06
C GLY A 79 4.12 1.64 3.00
N VAL A 80 3.76 2.63 3.80
CA VAL A 80 4.50 3.87 3.94
C VAL A 80 5.01 4.00 5.37
N GLN A 81 6.32 4.17 5.51
CA GLN A 81 6.93 4.54 6.78
C GLN A 81 6.78 6.04 6.94
N ARG A 82 6.18 6.47 8.04
CA ARG A 82 5.90 7.87 8.30
C ARG A 82 6.79 8.42 9.39
N LYS A 83 6.89 9.74 9.45
CA LYS A 83 7.58 10.45 10.53
C LYS A 83 6.95 10.12 11.88
N PRO A 84 7.75 10.09 12.98
CA PRO A 84 7.21 9.87 14.31
C PRO A 84 6.12 10.90 14.67
N GLY A 85 5.07 10.45 15.35
CA GLY A 85 3.97 11.31 15.78
C GLY A 85 2.87 11.54 14.75
N ALA A 86 2.96 10.95 13.56
CA ALA A 86 1.89 11.01 12.58
C ALA A 86 0.64 10.29 13.10
N PRO A 87 -0.57 10.82 12.84
CA PRO A 87 -1.80 10.17 13.31
C PRO A 87 -2.01 8.81 12.66
N ALA A 88 -2.67 7.89 13.38
CA ALA A 88 -2.97 6.56 12.87
C ALA A 88 -3.81 6.65 11.59
N LEU A 89 -3.47 5.81 10.61
CA LEU A 89 -4.21 5.73 9.35
C LEU A 89 -5.35 4.71 9.45
N PRO A 90 -6.48 4.99 8.81
CA PRO A 90 -7.49 3.95 8.62
C PRO A 90 -6.92 2.83 7.74
N GLY A 91 -7.25 1.61 8.06
CA GLY A 91 -6.77 0.47 7.30
C GLY A 91 -7.26 -0.86 7.84
N MET A 92 -6.97 -1.93 7.11
CA MET A 92 -7.40 -3.28 7.45
C MET A 92 -6.80 -3.76 8.77
N ASN A 93 -5.59 -3.29 9.07
CA ASN A 93 -4.81 -3.73 10.22
C ASN A 93 -4.95 -2.79 11.43
N SER A 94 -5.78 -1.76 11.34
CA SER A 94 -5.88 -0.72 12.37
C SER A 94 -6.35 -1.24 13.74
N GLY A 95 -7.04 -2.39 13.77
CA GLY A 95 -7.48 -3.04 15.02
C GLY A 95 -6.52 -4.08 15.59
N LEU A 96 -5.38 -4.34 14.93
CA LEU A 96 -4.44 -5.36 15.38
C LEU A 96 -3.50 -4.82 16.46
N SER A 97 -3.30 -5.63 17.51
CA SER A 97 -2.35 -5.31 18.57
C SER A 97 -0.91 -5.48 18.10
N ARG A 98 0.05 -4.85 18.83
CA ARG A 98 1.48 -5.02 18.56
C ARG A 98 1.91 -6.49 18.59
N GLU A 99 1.38 -7.26 19.53
CA GLU A 99 1.71 -8.67 19.68
C GLU A 99 1.28 -9.49 18.47
N LYS A 100 0.06 -9.26 17.98
CA LYS A 100 -0.45 -9.95 16.79
C LYS A 100 0.33 -9.56 15.55
N ALA A 101 0.61 -8.27 15.37
CA ALA A 101 1.40 -7.77 14.25
C ALA A 101 2.80 -8.38 14.25
N ALA A 102 3.46 -8.46 15.40
CA ALA A 102 4.78 -9.06 15.54
C ALA A 102 4.80 -10.55 15.20
N ARG A 103 3.72 -11.27 15.45
CA ARG A 103 3.59 -12.68 15.05
C ARG A 103 3.40 -12.85 13.55
N LEU A 104 2.60 -11.95 12.94
CA LEU A 104 2.28 -12.03 11.51
C LEU A 104 3.42 -11.54 10.64
N ALA A 105 4.13 -10.50 11.07
CA ALA A 105 5.20 -9.87 10.30
C ALA A 105 6.32 -9.40 11.25
N PRO A 106 7.14 -10.32 11.78
CA PRO A 106 8.17 -9.98 12.76
C PRO A 106 9.28 -9.08 12.22
N HIS A 107 9.42 -9.00 10.90
CA HIS A 107 10.42 -8.19 10.21
C HIS A 107 9.93 -6.78 9.85
N VAL A 108 8.71 -6.43 10.26
CA VAL A 108 8.05 -5.16 9.91
C VAL A 108 7.68 -4.42 11.18
N ASP A 109 8.02 -3.12 11.24
CA ASP A 109 7.58 -2.24 12.32
C ASP A 109 6.05 -2.22 12.43
N TYR A 110 5.55 -2.11 13.66
CA TYR A 110 4.12 -2.02 13.92
C TYR A 110 3.46 -0.86 13.18
N GLU A 111 4.08 0.33 13.19
CA GLU A 111 3.54 1.51 12.49
C GLU A 111 3.48 1.30 10.98
N LEU A 112 4.51 0.68 10.41
CA LEU A 112 4.52 0.32 9.00
C LEU A 112 3.46 -0.74 8.69
N PHE A 113 3.30 -1.72 9.56
CA PHE A 113 2.28 -2.77 9.41
C PHE A 113 0.88 -2.16 9.34
N LEU A 114 0.57 -1.20 10.21
CA LEU A 114 -0.72 -0.50 10.21
C LEU A 114 -0.93 0.35 8.95
N ALA A 115 0.14 0.88 8.38
CA ALA A 115 0.11 1.74 7.19
C ALA A 115 0.36 0.95 5.90
N SER A 116 0.12 -0.35 5.91
CA SER A 116 0.32 -1.24 4.77
C SER A 116 -0.99 -1.74 4.18
N ARG A 117 -0.92 -2.06 2.89
CA ARG A 117 -2.05 -2.65 2.14
C ARG A 117 -1.59 -3.91 1.43
N PRO A 118 -2.37 -4.99 1.45
CA PRO A 118 -2.02 -6.19 0.69
C PRO A 118 -2.09 -5.91 -0.80
N ILE A 119 -1.14 -6.43 -1.54
CA ILE A 119 -1.15 -6.43 -3.01
C ILE A 119 -1.95 -7.67 -3.43
N ASN A 120 -3.27 -7.53 -3.35
CA ASN A 120 -4.22 -8.60 -3.61
C ASN A 120 -5.36 -8.06 -4.45
N PHE A 121 -5.74 -8.80 -5.49
CA PHE A 121 -6.72 -8.39 -6.49
C PHE A 121 -6.32 -7.14 -7.29
N TRP A 122 -5.05 -6.76 -7.27
CA TRP A 122 -4.44 -5.74 -8.10
C TRP A 122 -2.98 -6.07 -8.30
N ARG A 123 -2.35 -5.44 -9.29
CA ARG A 123 -0.94 -5.65 -9.59
C ARG A 123 -0.15 -4.37 -9.36
N LEU A 124 0.97 -4.51 -8.68
CA LEU A 124 1.96 -3.46 -8.56
C LEU A 124 2.93 -3.54 -9.73
N ASP A 125 3.16 -2.40 -10.38
CA ASP A 125 4.22 -2.22 -11.38
C ASP A 125 5.39 -1.53 -10.68
N PRO A 126 6.47 -2.26 -10.34
CA PRO A 126 7.59 -1.68 -9.59
C PRO A 126 8.33 -0.57 -10.35
N GLU A 127 8.42 -0.68 -11.66
CA GLU A 127 9.13 0.31 -12.49
C GLU A 127 8.35 1.63 -12.51
N ARG A 128 7.05 1.57 -12.70
CA ARG A 128 6.19 2.76 -12.67
C ARG A 128 6.11 3.37 -11.28
N LEU A 129 6.07 2.55 -10.23
CA LEU A 129 6.16 3.01 -8.85
C LEU A 129 7.45 3.80 -8.63
N GLN A 130 8.59 3.22 -8.99
CA GLN A 130 9.89 3.85 -8.82
C GLN A 130 9.97 5.18 -9.61
N ALA A 131 9.51 5.18 -10.85
CA ALA A 131 9.51 6.37 -11.69
C ALA A 131 8.66 7.50 -11.10
N ALA A 132 7.48 7.18 -10.57
CA ALA A 132 6.61 8.16 -9.93
C ALA A 132 7.23 8.73 -8.65
N VAL A 133 7.81 7.89 -7.81
CA VAL A 133 8.48 8.33 -6.58
C VAL A 133 9.68 9.23 -6.90
N GLU A 134 10.49 8.85 -7.87
CA GLU A 134 11.63 9.68 -8.32
C GLU A 134 11.19 11.03 -8.85
N ALA A 135 10.05 11.07 -9.56
CA ALA A 135 9.53 12.30 -10.13
C ALA A 135 8.97 13.25 -9.07
N PHE A 136 8.22 12.73 -8.10
CA PHE A 136 7.49 13.55 -7.14
C PHE A 136 8.18 13.70 -5.79
N ALA A 137 8.95 12.71 -5.37
CA ALA A 137 9.62 12.69 -4.07
C ALA A 137 10.94 11.93 -4.15
N PRO A 138 11.95 12.47 -4.86
CA PRO A 138 13.22 11.76 -5.07
C PRO A 138 13.99 11.47 -3.79
N GLN A 139 13.69 12.16 -2.70
CA GLN A 139 14.28 11.93 -1.38
C GLN A 139 13.71 10.71 -0.65
N VAL A 140 12.58 10.16 -1.13
CA VAL A 140 11.92 9.01 -0.50
C VAL A 140 12.42 7.72 -1.14
N PRO A 141 13.13 6.84 -0.41
CA PRO A 141 13.55 5.56 -0.95
C PRO A 141 12.38 4.57 -1.03
N VAL A 142 12.45 3.65 -1.99
CA VAL A 142 11.57 2.50 -2.10
C VAL A 142 12.39 1.27 -1.73
N LEU A 143 12.02 0.60 -0.64
CA LEU A 143 12.73 -0.56 -0.12
C LEU A 143 11.88 -1.81 -0.23
N VAL A 144 12.54 -2.96 -0.40
CA VAL A 144 11.90 -4.28 -0.40
C VAL A 144 12.43 -5.07 0.78
N TYR A 145 11.54 -5.44 1.70
CA TYR A 145 11.90 -6.26 2.85
C TYR A 145 11.56 -7.72 2.58
N SER A 146 12.57 -8.57 2.64
CA SER A 146 12.41 -10.01 2.57
C SER A 146 12.37 -10.58 3.98
N GLN A 147 11.48 -11.54 4.23
CA GLN A 147 11.53 -12.32 5.46
C GLN A 147 12.84 -13.12 5.46
N PRO A 148 13.66 -13.05 6.52
CA PRO A 148 14.86 -13.87 6.57
C PRO A 148 14.47 -15.34 6.49
N HIS A 149 15.18 -16.08 5.62
CA HIS A 149 15.04 -17.52 5.59
C HIS A 149 15.49 -18.07 6.94
N LEU A 150 14.58 -18.66 7.67
CA LEU A 150 14.95 -19.50 8.80
C LEU A 150 15.66 -20.71 8.22
N SER A 151 16.98 -20.67 8.22
CA SER A 151 17.81 -21.83 7.95
C SER A 151 17.77 -22.80 9.12
#